data_74570d79faccb5d1c98fecb46f7e8d30
#
_entry.id   74570d79faccb5d1c98fecb46f7e8d30
#
_cell.length_a   1.000
_cell.length_b   1.000
_cell.length_c   1.000
_cell.angle_alpha   90.00
_cell.angle_beta   90.00
_cell.angle_gamma   90.00
#
_symmetry.space_group_name_H-M   'P 1'
#
loop_
_entity.id
_entity.type
_entity.pdbx_description
1 polymer ?
#
loop_
_entity_poly.entity_id
_entity_poly.type
_entity_poly.pdbx_seq_one_letter_code
_entity_poly.pdbx_strand_id
1 'polypeptide(L)' 'MSATHQPVTTTVSISGMTCGHCVSSVTEELSSLAGVTGVSIELNKGGISEATVTSSLTLSPAEIGEAVAEAGYLVVANEA' A
#
# COMPACT_ATOMS: atom_id res chain seq x y z
N MET A 1 10.92 26.54 -11.61
CA MET A 1 10.69 25.97 -11.39
C MET A 1 10.47 25.15 -11.09
N SER A 2 10.34 25.04 -10.96
CA SER A 2 10.14 24.34 -10.29
C SER A 2 10.18 23.04 -10.43
N ALA A 3 10.85 22.50 -9.84
CA ALA A 3 10.97 21.13 -9.80
C ALA A 3 9.71 20.56 -9.32
N THR A 4 9.05 20.00 -10.17
CA THR A 4 7.85 19.39 -9.80
C THR A 4 8.16 18.03 -9.26
N HIS A 5 7.94 17.85 -8.02
CA HIS A 5 7.92 16.54 -7.44
C HIS A 5 6.60 15.90 -7.83
N GLN A 6 6.68 15.00 -8.76
CA GLN A 6 5.50 14.22 -9.06
C GLN A 6 5.38 13.09 -8.05
N PRO A 7 4.22 12.91 -7.45
CA PRO A 7 4.04 11.78 -6.53
C PRO A 7 4.20 10.46 -7.26
N VAL A 8 4.80 9.52 -6.58
CA VAL A 8 4.93 8.16 -7.08
C VAL A 8 3.72 7.37 -6.61
N THR A 9 3.06 6.72 -7.55
CA THR A 9 1.89 5.90 -7.22
C THR A 9 2.27 4.45 -7.44
N THR A 10 2.07 3.64 -6.41
CA THR A 10 2.37 2.21 -6.46
C THR A 10 1.11 1.43 -6.12
N THR A 11 0.76 0.47 -6.95
CA THR A 11 -0.42 -0.36 -6.72
C THR A 11 0.03 -1.76 -6.38
N VAL A 12 -0.49 -2.30 -5.29
CA VAL A 12 -0.17 -3.67 -4.87
C VAL A 12 -1.46 -4.44 -4.66
N SER A 13 -1.40 -5.73 -4.95
CA SER A 13 -2.52 -6.64 -4.72
C SER A 13 -2.25 -7.42 -3.44
N ILE A 14 -3.25 -7.50 -2.58
CA ILE A 14 -3.11 -8.07 -1.25
C ILE A 14 -4.17 -9.14 -1.06
N SER A 15 -3.74 -10.30 -0.55
CA SER A 15 -4.66 -11.38 -0.25
C SER A 15 -4.97 -11.42 1.24
N GLY A 16 -6.12 -11.99 1.58
CA GLY A 16 -6.49 -12.24 2.96
C GLY A 16 -7.29 -11.16 3.64
N MET A 17 -7.57 -10.05 2.95
CA MET A 17 -8.35 -8.97 3.55
C MET A 17 -9.84 -9.29 3.46
N THR A 18 -10.52 -9.24 4.60
CA THR A 18 -11.92 -9.64 4.66
C THR A 18 -12.85 -8.59 5.25
N CYS A 19 -12.34 -7.54 5.88
CA CYS A 19 -13.20 -6.58 6.55
C CYS A 19 -12.52 -5.21 6.68
N GLY A 20 -13.27 -4.25 7.20
CA GLY A 20 -12.75 -2.90 7.37
C GLY A 20 -11.56 -2.78 8.29
N HIS A 21 -11.45 -3.65 9.29
CA HIS A 21 -10.29 -3.67 10.17
C HIS A 21 -9.01 -3.97 9.39
N CYS A 22 -9.13 -4.84 8.41
CA CYS A 22 -7.99 -5.17 7.55
C CYS A 22 -7.53 -3.94 6.80
N VAL A 23 -8.48 -3.17 6.26
CA VAL A 23 -8.16 -1.94 5.54
C VAL A 23 -7.43 -0.97 6.45
N SER A 24 -7.93 -0.80 7.68
CA SER A 24 -7.31 0.12 8.64
C SER A 24 -5.89 -0.30 8.98
N SER A 25 -5.70 -1.60 9.24
CA SER A 25 -4.37 -2.10 9.62
C SER A 25 -3.35 -1.90 8.51
N VAL A 26 -3.73 -2.24 7.28
CA VAL A 26 -2.82 -2.10 6.15
C VAL A 26 -2.56 -0.63 5.87
N THR A 27 -3.60 0.22 5.96
CA THR A 27 -3.44 1.65 5.75
C THR A 27 -2.46 2.23 6.76
N GLU A 28 -2.57 1.85 8.03
CA GLU A 28 -1.67 2.33 9.06
C GLU A 28 -0.23 1.95 8.77
N GLU A 29 -0.01 0.68 8.44
CA GLU A 29 1.35 0.22 8.19
C GLU A 29 1.96 0.88 6.97
N LEU A 30 1.19 0.99 5.89
CA LEU A 30 1.69 1.63 4.68
C LEU A 30 1.93 3.11 4.91
N SER A 31 1.06 3.77 5.67
CA SER A 31 1.20 5.19 5.94
C SER A 31 2.43 5.51 6.78
N SER A 32 2.95 4.54 7.51
CA SER A 32 4.13 4.75 8.34
C SER A 32 5.43 4.69 7.55
N LEU A 33 5.38 4.29 6.29
CA LEU A 33 6.58 4.27 5.46
C LEU A 33 7.00 5.69 5.12
N ALA A 34 8.32 5.91 5.08
CA ALA A 34 8.86 7.24 4.81
C ALA A 34 8.42 7.73 3.43
N GLY A 35 7.94 8.96 3.38
CA GLY A 35 7.55 9.59 2.14
C GLY A 35 6.12 9.31 1.69
N VAL A 36 5.40 8.42 2.38
CA VAL A 36 4.02 8.13 1.99
C VAL A 36 3.12 9.30 2.34
N THR A 37 2.36 9.79 1.37
CA THR A 37 1.45 10.91 1.55
C THR A 37 -0.01 10.48 1.48
N GLY A 38 -0.30 9.30 0.95
CA GLY A 38 -1.67 8.81 0.90
C GLY A 38 -1.73 7.33 0.62
N VAL A 39 -2.75 6.69 1.15
CA VAL A 39 -3.02 5.27 0.91
C VAL A 39 -4.50 5.13 0.65
N SER A 40 -4.84 4.39 -0.40
CA SER A 40 -6.23 4.10 -0.74
C SER A 40 -6.35 2.61 -0.97
N ILE A 41 -7.32 1.97 -0.33
CA ILE A 41 -7.47 0.53 -0.44
C ILE A 41 -8.86 0.21 -0.93
N GLU A 42 -8.91 -0.62 -1.97
CA GLU A 42 -10.16 -1.14 -2.48
C GLU A 42 -10.31 -2.56 -1.97
N LEU A 43 -11.20 -2.73 -1.01
CA LEU A 43 -11.41 -4.03 -0.38
C LEU A 43 -12.26 -4.92 -1.27
N ASN A 44 -11.79 -6.15 -1.48
CA ASN A 44 -12.53 -7.15 -2.22
C ASN A 44 -12.61 -8.39 -1.34
N LYS A 45 -13.71 -8.53 -0.63
CA LYS A 45 -13.89 -9.63 0.31
C LYS A 45 -13.81 -10.97 -0.39
N GLY A 46 -12.99 -11.85 0.16
CA GLY A 46 -12.83 -13.18 -0.39
C GLY A 46 -12.03 -13.25 -1.67
N GLY A 47 -11.52 -12.11 -2.14
CA GLY A 47 -10.70 -12.04 -3.33
C GLY A 47 -9.42 -11.28 -3.05
N ILE A 48 -8.88 -10.67 -4.11
CA ILE A 48 -7.66 -9.89 -4.03
C ILE A 48 -8.03 -8.42 -3.91
N SER A 49 -7.59 -7.79 -2.84
CA SER A 49 -7.80 -6.35 -2.64
C SER A 49 -6.65 -5.56 -3.22
N GLU A 50 -6.89 -4.29 -3.56
CA GLU A 50 -5.85 -3.45 -4.14
C GLU A 50 -5.57 -2.26 -3.26
N ALA A 51 -4.29 -2.01 -3.03
CA ALA A 51 -3.84 -0.83 -2.29
C ALA A 51 -3.07 0.07 -3.23
N THR A 52 -3.43 1.34 -3.26
CA THR A 52 -2.73 2.35 -4.04
C THR A 52 -2.02 3.26 -3.05
N VAL A 53 -0.70 3.28 -3.13
CA VAL A 53 0.15 4.06 -2.23
C VAL A 53 0.72 5.23 -3.01
N THR A 54 0.47 6.44 -2.51
CA THR A 54 1.04 7.64 -3.08
C THR A 54 2.16 8.12 -2.17
N SER A 55 3.32 8.37 -2.74
CA SER A 55 4.48 8.78 -1.95
C SER A 55 5.29 9.81 -2.70
N SER A 56 6.09 10.57 -1.95
CA SER A 56 7.01 11.53 -2.54
C SER A 56 8.34 10.87 -2.91
N LEU A 57 8.55 9.65 -2.46
CA LEU A 57 9.76 8.87 -2.74
C LEU A 57 9.36 7.55 -3.39
N THR A 58 10.29 7.02 -4.19
CA THR A 58 10.07 5.68 -4.75
C THR A 58 10.23 4.66 -3.64
N LEU A 59 9.19 3.86 -3.43
CA LEU A 59 9.22 2.81 -2.42
C LEU A 59 9.65 1.50 -3.07
N SER A 60 10.46 0.73 -2.36
CA SER A 60 10.84 -0.58 -2.87
C SER A 60 9.71 -1.57 -2.63
N PRO A 61 9.59 -2.59 -3.49
CA PRO A 61 8.61 -3.64 -3.24
C PRO A 61 8.79 -4.31 -1.88
N ALA A 62 10.03 -4.41 -1.42
CA ALA A 62 10.30 -5.02 -0.12
C ALA A 62 9.72 -4.20 1.03
N GLU A 63 9.82 -2.87 0.95
CA GLU A 63 9.26 -2.01 1.98
C GLU A 63 7.75 -2.16 2.08
N ILE A 64 7.10 -2.18 0.93
CA ILE A 64 5.65 -2.32 0.89
C ILE A 64 5.23 -3.70 1.37
N GLY A 65 5.94 -4.73 0.91
CA GLY A 65 5.65 -6.10 1.34
C GLY A 65 5.79 -6.29 2.83
N GLU A 66 6.84 -5.69 3.42
CA GLU A 66 7.05 -5.77 4.86
C GLU A 66 5.93 -5.08 5.63
N ALA A 67 5.49 -3.92 5.16
CA ALA A 67 4.43 -3.19 5.83
C ALA A 67 3.14 -4.00 5.82
N VAL A 68 2.82 -4.60 4.68
CA VAL A 68 1.62 -5.42 4.56
C VAL A 68 1.73 -6.66 5.44
N ALA A 69 2.92 -7.26 5.51
CA ALA A 69 3.14 -8.42 6.36
C ALA A 69 3.00 -8.07 7.83
N GLU A 70 3.44 -6.88 8.23
CA GLU A 70 3.27 -6.43 9.61
C GLU A 70 1.80 -6.33 9.99
N ALA A 71 0.96 -5.99 9.03
CA ALA A 71 -0.47 -5.93 9.27
C ALA A 71 -1.11 -7.33 9.26
N GLY A 72 -0.36 -8.36 8.89
CA GLY A 72 -0.86 -9.73 8.91
C GLY A 72 -1.36 -10.23 7.56
N TYR A 73 -1.01 -9.56 6.48
CA TYR A 73 -1.50 -9.92 5.15
C TYR A 73 -0.34 -10.15 4.20
N LEU A 74 -0.65 -10.49 2.96
CA LEU A 74 0.37 -10.89 2.00
C LEU A 74 0.18 -10.16 0.69
N VAL A 75 1.25 -9.56 0.19
CA VAL A 75 1.25 -8.98 -1.15
C VAL A 75 1.42 -10.10 -2.15
N VAL A 76 0.49 -10.20 -3.10
CA VAL A 76 0.55 -11.24 -4.12
C VAL A 76 0.97 -10.68 -5.48
N ALA A 77 0.91 -9.37 -5.66
CA ALA A 77 1.42 -8.71 -6.86
C ALA A 77 1.78 -7.28 -6.52
N ASN A 78 2.89 -6.82 -7.05
CA ASN A 78 3.38 -5.47 -6.77
C ASN A 78 3.67 -4.80 -8.11
N GLU A 79 2.88 -3.78 -8.44
CA GLU A 79 3.08 -3.00 -9.66
C GLU A 79 3.58 -1.62 -9.28
N ALA A 80 4.87 -1.49 -9.32
CA ALA A 80 5.51 -0.23 -8.99
C ALA A 80 5.60 0.68 -10.21
#